data_376166ef76f520ba78022ced9c3fbab3
#
_entry.id   376166ef76f520ba78022ced9c3fbab3
#
_cell.length_a   1.000
_cell.length_b   1.000
_cell.length_c   1.000
_cell.angle_alpha   90.00
_cell.angle_beta   90.00
_cell.angle_gamma   90.00
#
_symmetry.space_group_name_H-M   'P 1'
#
loop_
_entity.id
_entity.type
_entity.pdbx_description
1 polymer ?
#
loop_
_entity_poly.entity_id
_entity_poly.type
_entity_poly.pdbx_seq_one_letter_code
_entity_poly.pdbx_strand_id
1 'polypeptide(L)'
;MSEQVQSSGTSKIIVARDVTTAYGSRVMHDNVSFSVKKGEIYGFLGGSGSGKTTLMKTLIFLKRPQSGEIKIFGRDIWHASEAEQNEIRLKCGVMFQFGALYSSMSVLENVGVLLREYSKFSEREIDELSMFWIQKVGLKKEAAALSPNELSGGMKKRVALARALALSPEILFLDEPNSGLDPLSARALDRLVCELRDSLGVTVVMVTHDVDSIFDILDRFLIVDNQKIAFEGNIEEISNLENNPLEELFKMRQRD
;
A
#
# COMPACT_ATOMS: atom_id res chain seq x y z
N MET A 1 -11.00 26.88 35.54
CA MET A 1 -11.54 26.21 34.31
C MET A 1 -10.45 26.35 33.26
N SER A 2 -9.63 25.34 33.13
CA SER A 2 -8.50 25.32 32.18
C SER A 2 -8.92 24.43 31.02
N GLU A 3 -9.23 25.06 29.89
CA GLU A 3 -9.49 24.35 28.63
C GLU A 3 -8.19 23.69 28.16
N GLN A 4 -8.17 22.37 28.21
CA GLN A 4 -7.18 21.58 27.48
C GLN A 4 -7.51 21.68 25.99
N VAL A 5 -6.73 22.48 25.29
CA VAL A 5 -6.64 22.46 23.83
C VAL A 5 -6.09 21.08 23.44
N GLN A 6 -6.96 20.18 23.05
CA GLN A 6 -6.58 18.92 22.40
C GLN A 6 -5.93 19.27 21.05
N SER A 7 -4.62 19.12 20.98
CA SER A 7 -3.89 19.13 19.73
C SER A 7 -4.43 17.98 18.86
N SER A 8 -5.04 18.30 17.72
CA SER A 8 -5.48 17.35 16.69
C SER A 8 -4.26 16.75 15.96
N GLY A 9 -3.44 16.02 16.68
CA GLY A 9 -2.38 15.21 16.10
C GLY A 9 -3.01 14.02 15.39
N THR A 10 -2.88 13.93 14.07
CA THR A 10 -3.34 12.80 13.26
C THR A 10 -2.81 11.51 13.87
N SER A 11 -3.68 10.57 14.26
CA SER A 11 -3.28 9.36 14.98
C SER A 11 -2.42 8.46 14.09
N LYS A 12 -1.34 7.91 14.65
CA LYS A 12 -0.49 6.94 13.97
C LYS A 12 -1.20 5.60 13.87
N ILE A 13 -1.41 5.11 12.64
CA ILE A 13 -2.10 3.83 12.40
C ILE A 13 -1.10 2.67 12.33
N ILE A 14 0.15 2.94 11.86
CA ILE A 14 1.27 2.00 11.86
C ILE A 14 2.43 2.65 12.63
N VAL A 15 3.08 1.87 13.49
CA VAL A 15 4.32 2.26 14.19
C VAL A 15 5.29 1.08 14.14
N ALA A 16 6.45 1.29 13.55
CA ALA A 16 7.58 0.35 13.57
C ALA A 16 8.70 0.93 14.43
N ARG A 17 9.30 0.13 15.30
CA ARG A 17 10.40 0.51 16.18
C ARG A 17 11.51 -0.52 16.14
N ASP A 18 12.72 -0.07 15.83
CA ASP A 18 13.97 -0.85 15.87
C ASP A 18 13.86 -2.19 15.12
N VAL A 19 13.16 -2.17 13.98
CA VAL A 19 12.85 -3.38 13.20
C VAL A 19 14.07 -3.82 12.43
N THR A 20 14.50 -5.07 12.68
CA THR A 20 15.56 -5.74 11.93
C THR A 20 14.97 -6.91 11.15
N THR A 21 15.28 -6.98 9.85
CA THR A 21 14.85 -8.09 8.99
C THR A 21 16.03 -8.70 8.25
N ALA A 22 15.99 -10.02 8.02
CA ALA A 22 17.01 -10.70 7.24
C ALA A 22 16.47 -11.93 6.50
N TYR A 23 17.19 -12.37 5.49
CA TYR A 23 17.03 -13.67 4.84
C TYR A 23 18.32 -14.49 5.09
N GLY A 24 18.24 -15.47 5.99
CA GLY A 24 19.42 -16.18 6.48
C GLY A 24 20.38 -15.19 7.16
N SER A 25 21.64 -15.15 6.69
CA SER A 25 22.65 -14.22 7.18
C SER A 25 22.61 -12.83 6.55
N ARG A 26 21.82 -12.64 5.48
CA ARG A 26 21.74 -11.35 4.78
C ARG A 26 20.74 -10.43 5.47
N VAL A 27 21.24 -9.43 6.19
CA VAL A 27 20.44 -8.36 6.79
C VAL A 27 19.87 -7.48 5.67
N MET A 28 18.58 -7.20 5.72
CA MET A 28 17.86 -6.30 4.80
C MET A 28 17.55 -4.96 5.43
N HIS A 29 17.24 -4.95 6.73
CA HIS A 29 17.01 -3.76 7.54
C HIS A 29 17.67 -3.96 8.89
N ASP A 30 18.33 -2.89 9.37
CA ASP A 30 19.03 -2.86 10.65
C ASP A 30 18.48 -1.71 11.51
N ASN A 31 17.69 -2.06 12.55
CA ASN A 31 17.09 -1.12 13.51
C ASN A 31 16.32 0.04 12.84
N VAL A 32 15.44 -0.25 11.88
CA VAL A 32 14.64 0.78 11.21
C VAL A 32 13.39 1.12 12.02
N SER A 33 13.10 2.42 12.16
CA SER A 33 11.93 2.93 12.87
C SER A 33 11.21 3.97 12.02
N PHE A 34 9.89 3.86 11.91
CA PHE A 34 9.05 4.80 11.15
C PHE A 34 7.60 4.76 11.64
N SER A 35 6.79 5.71 11.17
CA SER A 35 5.36 5.70 11.49
C SER A 35 4.51 6.23 10.34
N VAL A 36 3.32 5.64 10.17
CA VAL A 36 2.30 6.05 9.19
C VAL A 36 1.12 6.64 9.91
N LYS A 37 0.65 7.81 9.46
CA LYS A 37 -0.53 8.50 9.99
C LYS A 37 -1.79 7.98 9.32
N LYS A 38 -2.92 8.02 10.03
CA LYS A 38 -4.22 7.63 9.45
C LYS A 38 -4.60 8.58 8.31
N GLY A 39 -5.00 8.01 7.16
CA GLY A 39 -5.49 8.76 6.00
C GLY A 39 -4.40 9.36 5.11
N GLU A 40 -3.09 9.11 5.37
CA GLU A 40 -2.03 9.56 4.47
C GLU A 40 -1.70 8.51 3.38
N ILE A 41 -1.10 8.96 2.29
CA ILE A 41 -0.42 8.12 1.31
C ILE A 41 1.07 8.14 1.65
N TYR A 42 1.59 7.03 2.17
CA TYR A 42 2.95 6.91 2.66
C TYR A 42 3.80 6.03 1.74
N GLY A 43 4.94 6.55 1.27
CA GLY A 43 5.82 5.88 0.33
C GLY A 43 6.98 5.12 0.98
N PHE A 44 7.32 3.93 0.46
CA PHE A 44 8.59 3.25 0.70
C PHE A 44 9.44 3.38 -0.55
N LEU A 45 10.52 4.18 -0.48
CA LEU A 45 11.42 4.50 -1.57
C LEU A 45 12.81 3.89 -1.34
N GLY A 46 13.64 3.88 -2.38
CA GLY A 46 15.02 3.38 -2.35
C GLY A 46 15.38 2.59 -3.59
N GLY A 47 16.65 2.28 -3.77
CA GLY A 47 17.17 1.54 -4.91
C GLY A 47 16.60 0.12 -5.05
N SER A 48 16.83 -0.51 -6.23
CA SER A 48 16.47 -1.91 -6.43
C SER A 48 17.21 -2.80 -5.42
N GLY A 49 16.48 -3.71 -4.78
CA GLY A 49 17.06 -4.60 -3.76
C GLY A 49 17.32 -3.98 -2.39
N SER A 50 16.95 -2.70 -2.15
CA SER A 50 17.11 -2.04 -0.83
C SER A 50 16.23 -2.64 0.27
N GLY A 51 15.22 -3.46 -0.08
CA GLY A 51 14.38 -4.13 0.91
C GLY A 51 12.95 -3.60 1.04
N LYS A 52 12.52 -2.58 0.27
CA LYS A 52 11.17 -1.97 0.36
C LYS A 52 10.04 -2.99 0.45
N THR A 53 9.98 -3.91 -0.50
CA THR A 53 8.99 -5.01 -0.50
C THR A 53 9.16 -5.93 0.72
N THR A 54 10.39 -6.12 1.24
CA THR A 54 10.61 -6.90 2.47
C THR A 54 10.03 -6.18 3.68
N LEU A 55 10.21 -4.86 3.76
CA LEU A 55 9.64 -4.05 4.83
C LEU A 55 8.09 -4.11 4.78
N MET A 56 7.51 -3.94 3.59
CA MET A 56 6.06 -4.09 3.42
C MET A 56 5.58 -5.51 3.80
N LYS A 57 6.32 -6.56 3.43
CA LYS A 57 5.99 -7.94 3.81
C LYS A 57 5.96 -8.15 5.33
N THR A 58 6.72 -7.37 6.12
CA THR A 58 6.62 -7.45 7.57
C THR A 58 5.33 -6.85 8.12
N LEU A 59 4.78 -5.83 7.44
CA LEU A 59 3.51 -5.21 7.83
C LEU A 59 2.29 -6.07 7.48
N ILE A 60 2.38 -6.87 6.42
CA ILE A 60 1.28 -7.73 5.94
C ILE A 60 1.43 -9.20 6.37
N PHE A 61 2.19 -9.48 7.44
CA PHE A 61 2.38 -10.80 8.04
C PHE A 61 3.06 -11.86 7.15
N LEU A 62 3.72 -11.48 6.05
CA LEU A 62 4.42 -12.41 5.16
C LEU A 62 5.88 -12.64 5.52
N LYS A 63 6.46 -11.79 6.39
CA LYS A 63 7.84 -11.90 6.83
C LYS A 63 7.98 -11.44 8.28
N ARG A 64 8.23 -12.38 9.19
CA ARG A 64 8.50 -12.02 10.59
C ARG A 64 9.85 -11.31 10.70
N PRO A 65 9.95 -10.16 11.39
CA PRO A 65 11.23 -9.52 11.68
C PRO A 65 12.05 -10.37 12.64
N GLN A 66 13.38 -10.17 12.67
CA GLN A 66 14.27 -10.81 13.64
C GLN A 66 14.17 -10.14 15.02
N SER A 67 13.99 -8.81 15.03
CA SER A 67 13.81 -8.01 16.25
C SER A 67 13.00 -6.75 15.94
N GLY A 68 12.65 -6.03 17.00
CA GLY A 68 11.85 -4.80 16.93
C GLY A 68 10.37 -5.05 17.14
N GLU A 69 9.61 -3.97 17.15
CA GLU A 69 8.17 -3.96 17.38
C GLU A 69 7.44 -3.35 16.18
N ILE A 70 6.34 -3.98 15.75
CA ILE A 70 5.45 -3.41 14.73
C ILE A 70 4.03 -3.38 15.28
N LYS A 71 3.50 -2.17 15.44
CA LYS A 71 2.11 -1.95 15.83
C LYS A 71 1.26 -1.50 14.65
N ILE A 72 0.13 -2.17 14.44
CA ILE A 72 -0.93 -1.75 13.52
C ILE A 72 -2.22 -1.62 14.34
N PHE A 73 -2.93 -0.52 14.21
CA PHE A 73 -4.09 -0.18 15.04
C PHE A 73 -3.78 -0.23 16.55
N GLY A 74 -2.53 0.12 16.94
CA GLY A 74 -2.06 0.10 18.32
C GLY A 74 -1.69 -1.28 18.88
N ARG A 75 -1.87 -2.37 18.15
CA ARG A 75 -1.57 -3.76 18.55
C ARG A 75 -0.25 -4.23 17.94
N ASP A 76 0.60 -4.87 18.73
CA ASP A 76 1.82 -5.52 18.22
C ASP A 76 1.44 -6.75 17.38
N ILE A 77 1.66 -6.66 16.07
CA ILE A 77 1.17 -7.65 15.11
C ILE A 77 1.88 -8.99 15.19
N TRP A 78 3.11 -9.04 15.75
CA TRP A 78 3.92 -10.27 15.80
C TRP A 78 3.84 -10.98 17.15
N HIS A 79 3.29 -10.31 18.18
CA HIS A 79 3.02 -10.89 19.50
C HIS A 79 1.51 -11.04 19.79
N ALA A 80 0.66 -10.56 18.90
CA ALA A 80 -0.78 -10.75 18.97
C ALA A 80 -1.18 -12.22 18.77
N SER A 81 -2.30 -12.62 19.35
CA SER A 81 -2.94 -13.92 19.10
C SER A 81 -3.36 -14.06 17.63
N GLU A 82 -3.53 -15.29 17.16
CA GLU A 82 -3.96 -15.56 15.79
C GLU A 82 -5.30 -14.88 15.45
N ALA A 83 -6.23 -14.85 16.39
CA ALA A 83 -7.52 -14.17 16.24
C ALA A 83 -7.34 -12.66 16.03
N GLU A 84 -6.49 -12.01 16.82
CA GLU A 84 -6.18 -10.58 16.67
C GLU A 84 -5.43 -10.29 15.37
N GLN A 85 -4.50 -11.18 14.97
CA GLN A 85 -3.83 -11.05 13.68
C GLN A 85 -4.83 -11.14 12.52
N ASN A 86 -5.82 -12.03 12.59
CA ASN A 86 -6.86 -12.15 11.58
C ASN A 86 -7.76 -10.93 11.53
N GLU A 87 -8.15 -10.35 12.68
CA GLU A 87 -8.87 -9.07 12.72
C GLU A 87 -8.09 -7.95 12.01
N ILE A 88 -6.77 -7.88 12.23
CA ILE A 88 -5.92 -6.87 11.58
C ILE A 88 -5.83 -7.13 10.07
N ARG A 89 -5.63 -8.39 9.64
CA ARG A 89 -5.57 -8.76 8.21
C ARG A 89 -6.84 -8.38 7.46
N LEU A 90 -8.01 -8.59 8.04
CA LEU A 90 -9.29 -8.24 7.42
C LEU A 90 -9.47 -6.72 7.21
N LYS A 91 -8.76 -5.90 7.98
CA LYS A 91 -8.73 -4.44 7.83
C LYS A 91 -7.64 -3.93 6.88
N CYS A 92 -6.88 -4.84 6.28
CA CYS A 92 -5.78 -4.54 5.39
C CYS A 92 -6.06 -5.11 4.00
N GLY A 93 -6.06 -4.27 2.98
CA GLY A 93 -6.08 -4.67 1.58
C GLY A 93 -4.65 -4.73 1.02
N VAL A 94 -4.36 -5.70 0.16
CA VAL A 94 -3.02 -5.85 -0.44
C VAL A 94 -3.13 -6.02 -1.95
N MET A 95 -2.39 -5.19 -2.68
CA MET A 95 -2.17 -5.31 -4.11
C MET A 95 -0.69 -5.59 -4.37
N PHE A 96 -0.38 -6.77 -4.89
CA PHE A 96 0.99 -7.15 -5.27
C PHE A 96 1.36 -6.62 -6.65
N GLN A 97 2.65 -6.51 -6.92
CA GLN A 97 3.23 -5.94 -8.14
C GLN A 97 2.61 -6.51 -9.44
N PHE A 98 2.40 -7.82 -9.53
CA PHE A 98 1.79 -8.47 -10.69
C PHE A 98 0.29 -8.72 -10.55
N GLY A 99 -0.38 -8.10 -9.57
CA GLY A 99 -1.80 -8.24 -9.29
C GLY A 99 -2.18 -9.57 -8.63
N ALA A 100 -1.45 -10.64 -8.83
CA ALA A 100 -1.71 -11.99 -8.29
C ALA A 100 -3.16 -12.44 -8.47
N LEU A 101 -3.74 -12.21 -9.67
CA LEU A 101 -5.10 -12.63 -9.99
C LEU A 101 -5.15 -14.15 -10.24
N TYR A 102 -6.24 -14.78 -9.82
CA TYR A 102 -6.51 -16.18 -10.09
C TYR A 102 -6.90 -16.34 -11.57
N SER A 103 -6.04 -17.00 -12.36
CA SER A 103 -6.21 -17.15 -13.81
C SER A 103 -7.43 -17.96 -14.21
N SER A 104 -7.90 -18.84 -13.33
CA SER A 104 -9.08 -19.68 -13.53
C SER A 104 -10.41 -19.01 -13.15
N MET A 105 -10.37 -17.80 -12.62
CA MET A 105 -11.52 -17.03 -12.18
C MET A 105 -11.75 -15.83 -13.09
N SER A 106 -13.00 -15.46 -13.32
CA SER A 106 -13.39 -14.20 -13.94
C SER A 106 -12.97 -12.98 -13.08
N VAL A 107 -13.07 -11.78 -13.63
CA VAL A 107 -12.86 -10.53 -12.87
C VAL A 107 -13.82 -10.44 -11.69
N LEU A 108 -15.10 -10.75 -11.89
CA LEU A 108 -16.11 -10.72 -10.83
C LEU A 108 -15.74 -11.68 -9.69
N GLU A 109 -15.37 -12.91 -10.03
CA GLU A 109 -14.95 -13.92 -9.05
C GLU A 109 -13.66 -13.53 -8.34
N ASN A 110 -12.67 -12.97 -9.05
CA ASN A 110 -11.44 -12.46 -8.43
C ASN A 110 -11.70 -11.38 -7.39
N VAL A 111 -12.61 -10.43 -7.66
CA VAL A 111 -12.95 -9.37 -6.72
C VAL A 111 -13.76 -9.95 -5.54
N GLY A 112 -14.68 -10.87 -5.80
CA GLY A 112 -15.56 -11.45 -4.78
C GLY A 112 -14.89 -12.50 -3.88
N VAL A 113 -13.70 -13.01 -4.20
CA VAL A 113 -13.09 -14.14 -3.49
C VAL A 113 -12.94 -13.89 -1.97
N LEU A 114 -12.52 -12.69 -1.58
CA LEU A 114 -12.37 -12.36 -0.16
C LEU A 114 -13.71 -12.20 0.55
N LEU A 115 -14.73 -11.72 -0.16
CA LEU A 115 -16.09 -11.63 0.38
C LEU A 115 -16.67 -13.03 0.63
N ARG A 116 -16.47 -13.99 -0.29
CA ARG A 116 -16.90 -15.39 -0.10
C ARG A 116 -16.24 -16.04 1.10
N GLU A 117 -14.96 -15.78 1.31
CA GLU A 117 -14.19 -16.41 2.39
C GLU A 117 -14.48 -15.81 3.76
N TYR A 118 -14.66 -14.47 3.83
CA TYR A 118 -14.65 -13.76 5.12
C TYR A 118 -15.94 -13.04 5.48
N SER A 119 -16.98 -13.08 4.64
CA SER A 119 -18.27 -12.48 4.95
C SER A 119 -19.37 -13.53 5.11
N LYS A 120 -20.54 -13.09 5.55
CA LYS A 120 -21.78 -13.89 5.61
C LYS A 120 -22.77 -13.49 4.52
N PHE A 121 -22.31 -12.75 3.51
CA PHE A 121 -23.15 -12.31 2.41
C PHE A 121 -23.58 -13.50 1.51
N SER A 122 -24.77 -13.40 0.94
CA SER A 122 -25.23 -14.31 -0.10
C SER A 122 -24.41 -14.08 -1.40
N GLU A 123 -24.40 -15.07 -2.29
CA GLU A 123 -23.72 -14.93 -3.60
C GLU A 123 -24.21 -13.71 -4.37
N ARG A 124 -25.49 -13.38 -4.30
CA ARG A 124 -26.04 -12.19 -4.95
C ARG A 124 -25.46 -10.91 -4.37
N GLU A 125 -25.36 -10.80 -3.05
CA GLU A 125 -24.76 -9.62 -2.38
C GLU A 125 -23.27 -9.51 -2.70
N ILE A 126 -22.56 -10.65 -2.77
CA ILE A 126 -21.14 -10.71 -3.16
C ILE A 126 -20.96 -10.20 -4.59
N ASP A 127 -21.80 -10.64 -5.52
CA ASP A 127 -21.74 -10.20 -6.91
C ASP A 127 -22.06 -8.70 -7.05
N GLU A 128 -23.05 -8.20 -6.32
CA GLU A 128 -23.41 -6.78 -6.31
C GLU A 128 -22.26 -5.92 -5.74
N LEU A 129 -21.64 -6.32 -4.63
CA LEU A 129 -20.48 -5.66 -4.04
C LEU A 129 -19.24 -5.74 -4.93
N SER A 130 -18.99 -6.90 -5.54
CA SER A 130 -17.89 -7.09 -6.48
C SER A 130 -18.04 -6.19 -7.70
N MET A 131 -19.26 -6.10 -8.24
CA MET A 131 -19.58 -5.19 -9.35
C MET A 131 -19.40 -3.72 -8.95
N PHE A 132 -19.80 -3.34 -7.74
CA PHE A 132 -19.55 -1.99 -7.21
C PHE A 132 -18.06 -1.65 -7.23
N TRP A 133 -17.20 -2.55 -6.71
CA TRP A 133 -15.76 -2.29 -6.69
C TRP A 133 -15.13 -2.28 -8.08
N ILE A 134 -15.58 -3.15 -9.00
CA ILE A 134 -15.15 -3.14 -10.41
C ILE A 134 -15.41 -1.77 -11.03
N GLN A 135 -16.60 -1.23 -10.83
CA GLN A 135 -16.97 0.09 -11.37
C GLN A 135 -16.24 1.23 -10.62
N LYS A 136 -16.07 1.12 -9.30
CA LYS A 136 -15.38 2.12 -8.47
C LYS A 136 -13.91 2.32 -8.91
N VAL A 137 -13.25 1.25 -9.37
CA VAL A 137 -11.89 1.35 -9.94
C VAL A 137 -11.88 1.75 -11.43
N GLY A 138 -13.01 2.16 -11.98
CA GLY A 138 -13.12 2.69 -13.35
C GLY A 138 -13.14 1.62 -14.45
N LEU A 139 -13.49 0.37 -14.12
CA LEU A 139 -13.73 -0.67 -15.12
C LEU A 139 -15.21 -0.67 -15.55
N LYS A 140 -15.46 -1.01 -16.82
CA LYS A 140 -16.81 -1.19 -17.33
C LYS A 140 -17.43 -2.49 -16.83
N LYS A 141 -18.76 -2.58 -16.79
CA LYS A 141 -19.51 -3.78 -16.33
C LYS A 141 -19.15 -5.03 -17.13
N GLU A 142 -18.90 -4.87 -18.42
CA GLU A 142 -18.57 -5.98 -19.33
C GLU A 142 -17.26 -6.66 -18.95
N ALA A 143 -16.35 -5.93 -18.28
CA ALA A 143 -15.10 -6.50 -17.79
C ALA A 143 -15.31 -7.60 -16.72
N ALA A 144 -16.43 -7.61 -16.02
CA ALA A 144 -16.72 -8.56 -14.96
C ALA A 144 -16.67 -10.03 -15.39
N ALA A 145 -17.07 -10.31 -16.63
CA ALA A 145 -17.09 -11.67 -17.20
C ALA A 145 -15.75 -12.10 -17.81
N LEU A 146 -14.79 -11.18 -17.99
CA LEU A 146 -13.50 -11.48 -18.60
C LEU A 146 -12.61 -12.29 -17.65
N SER A 147 -11.75 -13.12 -18.22
CA SER A 147 -10.63 -13.76 -17.50
C SER A 147 -9.44 -12.81 -17.42
N PRO A 148 -8.52 -13.00 -16.45
CA PRO A 148 -7.31 -12.18 -16.35
C PRO A 148 -6.46 -12.15 -17.63
N ASN A 149 -6.50 -13.19 -18.45
CA ASN A 149 -5.71 -13.25 -19.68
C ASN A 149 -6.24 -12.32 -20.78
N GLU A 150 -7.51 -11.92 -20.70
CA GLU A 150 -8.16 -11.01 -21.66
C GLU A 150 -7.99 -9.53 -21.29
N LEU A 151 -7.35 -9.26 -20.12
CA LEU A 151 -7.18 -7.91 -19.61
C LEU A 151 -5.86 -7.28 -20.07
N SER A 152 -5.90 -5.97 -20.36
CA SER A 152 -4.68 -5.16 -20.46
C SER A 152 -3.95 -5.08 -19.12
N GLY A 153 -2.66 -4.66 -19.12
CA GLY A 153 -1.89 -4.47 -17.90
C GLY A 153 -2.57 -3.52 -16.91
N GLY A 154 -3.07 -2.39 -17.37
CA GLY A 154 -3.80 -1.43 -16.54
C GLY A 154 -5.11 -1.99 -15.99
N MET A 155 -5.86 -2.77 -16.78
CA MET A 155 -7.06 -3.43 -16.27
C MET A 155 -6.73 -4.46 -15.19
N LYS A 156 -5.66 -5.26 -15.35
CA LYS A 156 -5.20 -6.20 -14.30
C LYS A 156 -4.90 -5.50 -12.99
N LYS A 157 -4.22 -4.36 -13.04
CA LYS A 157 -3.91 -3.53 -11.86
C LYS A 157 -5.20 -3.03 -11.18
N ARG A 158 -6.16 -2.54 -11.95
CA ARG A 158 -7.47 -2.09 -11.43
C ARG A 158 -8.28 -3.22 -10.81
N VAL A 159 -8.29 -4.43 -11.41
CA VAL A 159 -8.94 -5.61 -10.81
C VAL A 159 -8.27 -6.01 -9.49
N ALA A 160 -6.93 -6.02 -9.44
CA ALA A 160 -6.19 -6.31 -8.21
C ALA A 160 -6.49 -5.28 -7.11
N LEU A 161 -6.61 -3.99 -7.47
CA LEU A 161 -7.00 -2.92 -6.56
C LEU A 161 -8.45 -3.12 -6.07
N ALA A 162 -9.40 -3.44 -6.96
CA ALA A 162 -10.79 -3.73 -6.60
C ALA A 162 -10.88 -4.89 -5.59
N ARG A 163 -10.13 -5.98 -5.84
CA ARG A 163 -10.06 -7.12 -4.91
C ARG A 163 -9.49 -6.71 -3.56
N ALA A 164 -8.42 -5.90 -3.53
CA ALA A 164 -7.82 -5.41 -2.29
C ALA A 164 -8.80 -4.54 -1.47
N LEU A 165 -9.73 -3.86 -2.13
CA LEU A 165 -10.75 -3.00 -1.52
C LEU A 165 -12.03 -3.75 -1.12
N ALA A 166 -12.23 -4.99 -1.56
CA ALA A 166 -13.50 -5.71 -1.44
C ALA A 166 -14.03 -5.81 0.00
N LEU A 167 -13.14 -5.95 0.99
CA LEU A 167 -13.49 -5.98 2.41
C LEU A 167 -13.54 -4.59 3.08
N SER A 168 -13.50 -3.50 2.29
CA SER A 168 -13.47 -2.12 2.79
C SER A 168 -12.37 -1.87 3.83
N PRO A 169 -11.09 -2.09 3.50
CA PRO A 169 -9.98 -2.02 4.44
C PRO A 169 -9.75 -0.60 4.97
N GLU A 170 -9.16 -0.49 6.17
CA GLU A 170 -8.67 0.77 6.73
C GLU A 170 -7.26 1.12 6.25
N ILE A 171 -6.46 0.10 5.84
CA ILE A 171 -5.12 0.27 5.26
C ILE A 171 -5.04 -0.48 3.93
N LEU A 172 -4.49 0.18 2.91
CA LEU A 172 -4.23 -0.39 1.60
C LEU A 172 -2.72 -0.43 1.33
N PHE A 173 -2.18 -1.62 1.14
CA PHE A 173 -0.78 -1.84 0.77
C PHE A 173 -0.67 -2.05 -0.74
N LEU A 174 0.17 -1.25 -1.40
CA LEU A 174 0.39 -1.28 -2.85
C LEU A 174 1.87 -1.56 -3.14
N ASP A 175 2.19 -2.70 -3.72
CA ASP A 175 3.55 -3.06 -4.11
C ASP A 175 3.76 -2.73 -5.59
N GLU A 176 4.46 -1.65 -5.89
CA GLU A 176 4.75 -1.14 -7.23
C GLU A 176 3.51 -1.12 -8.15
N PRO A 177 2.46 -0.37 -7.79
CA PRO A 177 1.19 -0.39 -8.53
C PRO A 177 1.35 0.03 -9.99
N ASN A 178 2.25 0.97 -10.28
CA ASN A 178 2.47 1.53 -11.63
C ASN A 178 3.43 0.72 -12.49
N SER A 179 4.09 -0.31 -11.94
CA SER A 179 5.08 -1.10 -12.68
C SER A 179 4.48 -1.72 -13.95
N GLY A 180 5.15 -1.50 -15.10
CA GLY A 180 4.74 -2.04 -16.40
C GLY A 180 3.55 -1.34 -17.05
N LEU A 181 3.12 -0.19 -16.54
CA LEU A 181 2.14 0.68 -17.17
C LEU A 181 2.82 1.74 -18.05
N ASP A 182 2.10 2.19 -19.06
CA ASP A 182 2.46 3.42 -19.77
C ASP A 182 2.22 4.65 -18.87
N PRO A 183 2.88 5.79 -19.13
CA PRO A 183 2.79 6.97 -18.25
C PRO A 183 1.36 7.49 -18.04
N LEU A 184 0.51 7.44 -19.06
CA LEU A 184 -0.88 7.90 -18.95
C LEU A 184 -1.71 6.99 -18.03
N SER A 185 -1.53 5.67 -18.17
CA SER A 185 -2.18 4.66 -17.32
C SER A 185 -1.69 4.74 -15.88
N ALA A 186 -0.40 4.99 -15.66
CA ALA A 186 0.19 5.18 -14.32
C ALA A 186 -0.43 6.39 -13.62
N ARG A 187 -0.44 7.56 -14.27
CA ARG A 187 -1.08 8.78 -13.73
C ARG A 187 -2.58 8.60 -13.47
N ALA A 188 -3.28 7.81 -14.30
CA ALA A 188 -4.70 7.51 -14.08
C ALA A 188 -4.90 6.60 -12.86
N LEU A 189 -3.97 5.68 -12.57
CA LEU A 189 -4.00 4.84 -11.38
C LEU A 189 -3.67 5.66 -10.13
N ASP A 190 -2.69 6.56 -10.18
CA ASP A 190 -2.33 7.45 -9.08
C ASP A 190 -3.51 8.35 -8.67
N ARG A 191 -4.17 8.98 -9.64
CA ARG A 191 -5.40 9.76 -9.37
C ARG A 191 -6.48 8.91 -8.71
N LEU A 192 -6.68 7.68 -9.18
CA LEU A 192 -7.63 6.76 -8.57
C LEU A 192 -7.27 6.44 -7.12
N VAL A 193 -5.99 6.25 -6.80
CA VAL A 193 -5.52 6.03 -5.42
C VAL A 193 -5.84 7.24 -4.53
N CYS A 194 -5.59 8.46 -5.00
CA CYS A 194 -5.97 9.68 -4.28
C CYS A 194 -7.49 9.77 -4.07
N GLU A 195 -8.30 9.53 -5.11
CA GLU A 195 -9.76 9.55 -5.02
C GLU A 195 -10.30 8.51 -4.02
N LEU A 196 -9.70 7.33 -3.97
CA LEU A 196 -10.04 6.28 -3.00
C LEU A 196 -9.66 6.70 -1.58
N ARG A 197 -8.43 7.23 -1.36
CA ARG A 197 -8.02 7.78 -0.07
C ARG A 197 -9.00 8.84 0.42
N ASP A 198 -9.34 9.82 -0.43
CA ASP A 198 -10.19 10.96 -0.06
C ASP A 198 -11.65 10.55 0.18
N SER A 199 -12.18 9.63 -0.65
CA SER A 199 -13.59 9.21 -0.54
C SER A 199 -13.86 8.16 0.52
N LEU A 200 -12.88 7.31 0.86
CA LEU A 200 -13.02 6.21 1.80
C LEU A 200 -12.29 6.45 3.13
N GLY A 201 -11.40 7.45 3.20
CA GLY A 201 -10.55 7.70 4.36
C GLY A 201 -9.50 6.60 4.59
N VAL A 202 -9.20 5.78 3.57
CA VAL A 202 -8.23 4.70 3.65
C VAL A 202 -6.81 5.25 3.74
N THR A 203 -5.98 4.62 4.60
CA THR A 203 -4.54 4.90 4.65
C THR A 203 -3.85 4.07 3.57
N VAL A 204 -2.95 4.66 2.80
CA VAL A 204 -2.23 3.94 1.75
C VAL A 204 -0.75 3.84 2.10
N VAL A 205 -0.19 2.63 2.02
CA VAL A 205 1.26 2.39 2.09
C VAL A 205 1.71 1.84 0.75
N MET A 206 2.58 2.56 0.06
CA MET A 206 2.96 2.23 -1.30
C MET A 206 4.48 2.04 -1.44
N VAL A 207 4.90 0.91 -2.00
CA VAL A 207 6.26 0.76 -2.53
C VAL A 207 6.27 1.29 -3.95
N THR A 208 7.13 2.26 -4.24
CA THR A 208 7.27 2.81 -5.59
C THR A 208 8.70 3.29 -5.86
N HIS A 209 9.05 3.32 -7.12
CA HIS A 209 10.23 4.02 -7.67
C HIS A 209 9.82 4.97 -8.81
N ASP A 210 8.51 5.13 -9.03
CA ASP A 210 7.95 6.02 -10.03
C ASP A 210 8.06 7.47 -9.57
N VAL A 211 8.73 8.30 -10.38
CA VAL A 211 9.06 9.69 -10.03
C VAL A 211 7.79 10.54 -9.91
N ASP A 212 6.86 10.39 -10.85
CA ASP A 212 5.62 11.17 -10.84
C ASP A 212 4.81 10.84 -9.59
N SER A 213 4.67 9.56 -9.23
CA SER A 213 3.97 9.15 -8.00
C SER A 213 4.61 9.74 -6.74
N ILE A 214 5.95 9.78 -6.68
CA ILE A 214 6.66 10.33 -5.50
C ILE A 214 6.30 11.79 -5.29
N PHE A 215 6.25 12.58 -6.36
CA PHE A 215 6.01 14.02 -6.28
C PHE A 215 4.52 14.39 -6.22
N ASP A 216 3.66 13.61 -6.89
CA ASP A 216 2.27 14.02 -7.13
C ASP A 216 1.30 13.49 -6.08
N ILE A 217 1.58 12.32 -5.46
CA ILE A 217 0.59 11.69 -4.60
C ILE A 217 1.07 11.30 -3.19
N LEU A 218 2.39 11.23 -2.93
CA LEU A 218 2.87 10.88 -1.59
C LEU A 218 2.78 12.08 -0.63
N ASP A 219 2.08 11.90 0.49
CA ASP A 219 2.07 12.88 1.57
C ASP A 219 3.39 12.86 2.36
N ARG A 220 3.88 11.66 2.67
CA ARG A 220 5.16 11.40 3.32
C ARG A 220 5.76 10.10 2.79
N PHE A 221 7.07 9.95 2.98
CA PHE A 221 7.78 8.74 2.57
C PHE A 221 9.04 8.51 3.41
N LEU A 222 9.51 7.27 3.38
CA LEU A 222 10.87 6.92 3.82
C LEU A 222 11.73 6.47 2.65
N ILE A 223 13.04 6.67 2.76
CA ILE A 223 14.04 6.14 1.82
C ILE A 223 14.88 5.11 2.53
N VAL A 224 14.86 3.87 2.01
CA VAL A 224 15.74 2.79 2.49
C VAL A 224 17.03 2.81 1.67
N ASP A 225 18.14 3.01 2.35
CA ASP A 225 19.48 2.90 1.80
C ASP A 225 20.43 2.21 2.80
N ASN A 226 21.33 1.38 2.31
CA ASN A 226 22.30 0.66 3.14
C ASN A 226 21.69 0.04 4.41
N GLN A 227 20.54 -0.66 4.27
CA GLN A 227 19.81 -1.36 5.34
C GLN A 227 19.17 -0.44 6.40
N LYS A 228 19.23 0.88 6.25
CA LYS A 228 18.72 1.89 7.18
C LYS A 228 17.72 2.81 6.49
N ILE A 229 17.01 3.59 7.31
CA ILE A 229 16.22 4.70 6.79
C ILE A 229 17.18 5.90 6.66
N ALA A 230 17.49 6.26 5.41
CA ALA A 230 18.31 7.42 5.09
C ALA A 230 17.53 8.73 5.25
N PHE A 231 16.21 8.69 5.06
CA PHE A 231 15.32 9.83 5.22
C PHE A 231 13.90 9.35 5.55
N GLU A 232 13.17 10.12 6.38
CA GLU A 232 11.72 10.03 6.55
C GLU A 232 11.15 11.44 6.64
N GLY A 233 10.20 11.78 5.77
CA GLY A 233 9.58 13.11 5.73
C GLY A 233 8.70 13.29 4.49
N ASN A 234 8.50 14.54 4.08
CA ASN A 234 7.77 14.92 2.87
C ASN A 234 8.71 15.51 1.81
N ILE A 235 8.14 15.88 0.65
CA ILE A 235 8.90 16.40 -0.49
C ILE A 235 9.54 17.77 -0.18
N GLU A 236 8.92 18.61 0.64
CA GLU A 236 9.46 19.91 1.02
C GLU A 236 10.67 19.75 1.96
N GLU A 237 10.55 18.82 2.93
CA GLU A 237 11.61 18.54 3.90
C GLU A 237 12.87 18.01 3.21
N ILE A 238 12.72 17.05 2.26
CA ILE A 238 13.87 16.48 1.54
C ILE A 238 14.49 17.49 0.57
N SER A 239 13.70 18.39 -0.02
CA SER A 239 14.20 19.42 -0.96
C SER A 239 15.14 20.41 -0.29
N ASN A 240 15.01 20.58 1.03
CA ASN A 240 15.85 21.49 1.82
C ASN A 240 17.15 20.85 2.35
N LEU A 241 17.39 19.55 2.05
CA LEU A 241 18.63 18.88 2.47
C LEU A 241 19.80 19.23 1.55
N GLU A 242 20.97 19.56 2.14
CA GLU A 242 22.21 19.79 1.38
C GLU A 242 22.67 18.57 0.57
N ASN A 243 22.43 17.35 1.10
CA ASN A 243 22.71 16.08 0.42
C ASN A 243 21.39 15.34 0.19
N ASN A 244 20.59 15.79 -0.77
CA ASN A 244 19.31 15.23 -1.08
C ASN A 244 19.43 13.87 -1.77
N PRO A 245 18.98 12.74 -1.15
CA PRO A 245 19.04 11.42 -1.78
C PRO A 245 18.23 11.29 -3.07
N LEU A 246 17.31 12.21 -3.33
CA LEU A 246 16.49 12.24 -4.56
C LEU A 246 16.95 13.32 -5.55
N GLU A 247 18.14 13.93 -5.38
CA GLU A 247 18.60 15.03 -6.22
C GLU A 247 18.59 14.71 -7.73
N GLU A 248 18.97 13.47 -8.08
CA GLU A 248 18.92 13.03 -9.49
C GLU A 248 17.47 12.95 -10.01
N LEU A 249 16.51 12.51 -9.19
CA LEU A 249 15.10 12.46 -9.56
C LEU A 249 14.50 13.86 -9.72
N PHE A 250 14.89 14.81 -8.86
CA PHE A 250 14.51 16.23 -9.02
C PHE A 250 15.01 16.81 -10.35
N LYS A 251 16.26 16.49 -10.73
CA LYS A 251 16.85 16.94 -12.01
C LYS A 251 16.15 16.33 -13.22
N MET A 252 15.67 15.09 -13.13
CA MET A 252 14.89 14.44 -14.20
C MET A 252 13.57 15.16 -14.41
N ARG A 253 12.79 15.39 -13.34
CA ARG A 253 11.48 16.05 -13.41
C ARG A 253 11.54 17.50 -13.97
N GLN A 254 12.62 18.22 -13.76
CA GLN A 254 12.78 19.60 -14.28
C GLN A 254 13.07 19.66 -15.78
N ARG A 255 13.34 18.51 -16.44
CA ARG A 255 13.65 18.43 -17.86
C ARG A 255 12.45 18.06 -18.74
N ASP A 256 11.36 17.60 -18.11
CA ASP A 256 10.08 17.27 -18.74
C ASP A 256 9.08 18.45 -18.59
#